data_b1f6e03c2633e81b937d1ce99c273a17
#
_entry.id   b1f6e03c2633e81b937d1ce99c273a17
#
_cell.length_a   1.000
_cell.length_b   1.000
_cell.length_c   1.000
_cell.angle_alpha   90.00
_cell.angle_beta   90.00
_cell.angle_gamma   90.00
#
_symmetry.space_group_name_H-M   'P 1'
#
loop_
_entity.id
_entity.type
_entity.pdbx_description
1 polymer ?
#
loop_
_entity_poly.entity_id
_entity_poly.type
_entity_poly.pdbx_seq_one_letter_code
_entity_poly.pdbx_strand_id
1 'polypeptide(L)'
;MDLKNKKILVTGGNGFLGKNVVRNLENLGVSDIIIPSSSDCDLRNMGNCKKVVDGIDVVFHLAAHVGGIGLNREKPGELFFDNLMMGTQLLHESKMANVKKFIALGTVCSYPKFTQVPFSEDDIWNGYPEETNAPYGLAKKMLLVQSKAYREQYDFHSIVVIPTNLYGPDDNFDPSSSHVIPALILKISNAKKNNLDQIEVWGDGSPTRDFLFV
;
A
#
# COMPACT_ATOMS: atom_id res chain seq x y z
N MET A 1 1.18 -11.45 -19.76
CA MET A 1 0.73 -12.66 -19.01
C MET A 1 -0.78 -12.66 -19.01
N ASP A 2 -1.43 -13.71 -19.42
CA ASP A 2 -2.86 -13.89 -19.24
C ASP A 2 -3.14 -14.30 -17.79
N LEU A 3 -4.05 -13.60 -17.09
CA LEU A 3 -4.35 -13.82 -15.69
C LEU A 3 -5.55 -14.74 -15.44
N LYS A 4 -6.38 -15.02 -16.46
CA LYS A 4 -7.63 -15.78 -16.31
C LYS A 4 -7.47 -17.15 -15.66
N ASN A 5 -6.39 -17.84 -16.00
CA ASN A 5 -6.09 -19.19 -15.51
C ASN A 5 -4.97 -19.18 -14.44
N LYS A 6 -4.83 -18.09 -13.70
CA LYS A 6 -3.80 -17.93 -12.68
C LYS A 6 -4.43 -17.93 -11.29
N LYS A 7 -3.74 -18.57 -10.37
CA LYS A 7 -4.06 -18.49 -8.94
C LYS A 7 -3.39 -17.24 -8.37
N ILE A 8 -4.21 -16.30 -7.93
CA ILE A 8 -3.76 -14.97 -7.54
C ILE A 8 -3.95 -14.76 -6.04
N LEU A 9 -2.89 -14.37 -5.36
CA LEU A 9 -2.94 -13.93 -3.97
C LEU A 9 -3.03 -12.40 -3.92
N VAL A 10 -4.04 -11.87 -3.23
CA VAL A 10 -4.19 -10.43 -2.96
C VAL A 10 -4.15 -10.21 -1.45
N THR A 11 -2.98 -9.91 -0.90
CA THR A 11 -2.89 -9.54 0.51
C THR A 11 -3.42 -8.12 0.70
N GLY A 12 -4.17 -7.89 1.77
CA GLY A 12 -4.87 -6.61 1.94
C GLY A 12 -6.08 -6.44 1.00
N GLY A 13 -6.57 -7.52 0.38
CA GLY A 13 -7.70 -7.52 -0.56
C GLY A 13 -9.02 -7.03 0.05
N ASN A 14 -9.18 -7.08 1.37
CA ASN A 14 -10.34 -6.54 2.09
C ASN A 14 -10.27 -5.03 2.38
N GLY A 15 -9.13 -4.40 2.14
CA GLY A 15 -8.93 -2.95 2.32
C GLY A 15 -9.44 -2.13 1.13
N PHE A 16 -9.32 -0.80 1.23
CA PHE A 16 -9.76 0.15 0.21
C PHE A 16 -9.24 -0.19 -1.20
N LEU A 17 -7.93 -0.13 -1.41
CA LEU A 17 -7.33 -0.46 -2.71
C LEU A 17 -7.55 -1.92 -3.07
N GLY A 18 -7.45 -2.82 -2.08
CA GLY A 18 -7.58 -4.27 -2.29
C GLY A 18 -8.92 -4.66 -2.91
N LYS A 19 -10.02 -4.14 -2.41
CA LYS A 19 -11.37 -4.39 -2.96
C LYS A 19 -11.48 -3.95 -4.42
N ASN A 20 -10.89 -2.81 -4.76
CA ASN A 20 -10.89 -2.30 -6.14
C ASN A 20 -10.02 -3.16 -7.06
N VAL A 21 -8.86 -3.62 -6.59
CA VAL A 21 -8.00 -4.56 -7.35
C VAL A 21 -8.71 -5.91 -7.56
N VAL A 22 -9.32 -6.48 -6.51
CA VAL A 22 -10.08 -7.74 -6.61
C VAL A 22 -11.20 -7.62 -7.61
N ARG A 23 -12.04 -6.58 -7.50
CA ARG A 23 -13.13 -6.30 -8.46
C ARG A 23 -12.63 -6.22 -9.91
N ASN A 24 -11.50 -5.56 -10.15
CA ASN A 24 -10.91 -5.47 -11.48
C ASN A 24 -10.37 -6.82 -11.98
N LEU A 25 -9.77 -7.63 -11.11
CA LEU A 25 -9.34 -9.00 -11.47
C LEU A 25 -10.53 -9.88 -11.84
N GLU A 26 -11.62 -9.83 -11.06
CA GLU A 26 -12.88 -10.53 -11.37
C GLU A 26 -13.47 -10.10 -12.71
N ASN A 27 -13.50 -8.79 -12.99
CA ASN A 27 -13.94 -8.23 -14.27
C ASN A 27 -13.08 -8.69 -15.47
N LEU A 28 -11.81 -8.97 -15.23
CA LEU A 28 -10.90 -9.56 -16.21
C LEU A 28 -11.10 -11.09 -16.40
N GLY A 29 -12.01 -11.68 -15.62
CA GLY A 29 -12.33 -13.11 -15.67
C GLY A 29 -11.41 -14.01 -14.85
N VAL A 30 -10.70 -13.45 -13.86
CA VAL A 30 -9.95 -14.25 -12.89
C VAL A 30 -10.92 -14.85 -11.89
N SER A 31 -10.88 -16.17 -11.72
CA SER A 31 -11.78 -16.91 -10.82
C SER A 31 -11.10 -17.46 -9.57
N ASP A 32 -9.78 -17.59 -9.57
CA ASP A 32 -9.02 -18.16 -8.43
C ASP A 32 -8.22 -17.05 -7.72
N ILE A 33 -8.91 -16.32 -6.83
CA ILE A 33 -8.35 -15.22 -6.05
C ILE A 33 -8.38 -15.57 -4.57
N ILE A 34 -7.21 -15.55 -3.94
CA ILE A 34 -7.05 -15.80 -2.50
C ILE A 34 -6.85 -14.46 -1.78
N ILE A 35 -7.70 -14.19 -0.79
CA ILE A 35 -7.70 -12.96 0.00
C ILE A 35 -7.61 -13.33 1.48
N PRO A 36 -6.40 -13.46 2.03
CA PRO A 36 -6.24 -13.79 3.45
C PRO A 36 -6.64 -12.60 4.33
N SER A 37 -7.30 -12.89 5.46
CA SER A 37 -7.50 -11.90 6.51
C SER A 37 -6.27 -11.82 7.42
N SER A 38 -6.04 -10.68 8.06
CA SER A 38 -4.92 -10.53 9.00
C SER A 38 -5.12 -11.35 10.28
N SER A 39 -6.36 -11.71 10.64
CA SER A 39 -6.67 -12.59 11.76
C SER A 39 -6.23 -14.04 11.52
N ASP A 40 -6.30 -14.50 10.28
CA ASP A 40 -6.04 -15.89 9.92
C ASP A 40 -4.62 -16.09 9.38
N CYS A 41 -4.06 -15.04 8.79
CA CYS A 41 -2.75 -15.05 8.15
C CYS A 41 -1.97 -13.78 8.47
N ASP A 42 -1.35 -13.73 9.64
CA ASP A 42 -0.43 -12.67 10.02
C ASP A 42 0.87 -12.81 9.22
N LEU A 43 1.09 -11.89 8.27
CA LEU A 43 2.26 -11.89 7.39
C LEU A 43 3.57 -11.48 8.08
N ARG A 44 3.52 -11.06 9.35
CA ARG A 44 4.72 -10.88 10.18
C ARG A 44 5.31 -12.22 10.62
N ASN A 45 4.56 -13.30 10.43
CA ASN A 45 5.03 -14.67 10.66
C ASN A 45 5.44 -15.31 9.35
N MET A 46 6.72 -15.67 9.23
CA MET A 46 7.29 -16.31 8.04
C MET A 46 6.58 -17.63 7.67
N GLY A 47 6.17 -18.41 8.66
CA GLY A 47 5.43 -19.66 8.43
C GLY A 47 4.07 -19.43 7.75
N ASN A 48 3.40 -18.31 8.06
CA ASN A 48 2.16 -17.92 7.39
C ASN A 48 2.44 -17.44 5.95
N CYS A 49 3.50 -16.65 5.76
CA CYS A 49 3.93 -16.25 4.41
C CYS A 49 4.21 -17.48 3.54
N LYS A 50 4.95 -18.46 4.06
CA LYS A 50 5.24 -19.71 3.35
C LYS A 50 3.97 -20.47 2.96
N LYS A 51 3.00 -20.57 3.87
CA LYS A 51 1.74 -21.29 3.62
C LYS A 51 0.88 -20.58 2.58
N VAL A 52 0.76 -19.26 2.66
CA VAL A 52 -0.17 -18.51 1.82
C VAL A 52 0.28 -18.39 0.37
N VAL A 53 1.58 -18.49 0.10
CA VAL A 53 2.14 -18.44 -1.27
C VAL A 53 2.22 -19.80 -1.96
N ASP A 54 1.87 -20.88 -1.27
CA ASP A 54 1.94 -22.23 -1.83
C ASP A 54 0.96 -22.40 -3.01
N GLY A 55 1.50 -22.80 -4.15
CA GLY A 55 0.76 -22.97 -5.40
C GLY A 55 0.23 -21.66 -6.02
N ILE A 56 0.69 -20.48 -5.58
CA ILE A 56 0.30 -19.17 -6.13
C ILE A 56 1.12 -18.86 -7.39
N ASP A 57 0.46 -18.36 -8.43
CA ASP A 57 1.12 -17.88 -9.65
C ASP A 57 1.53 -16.41 -9.54
N VAL A 58 0.64 -15.56 -8.99
CA VAL A 58 0.83 -14.10 -8.94
C VAL A 58 0.45 -13.56 -7.56
N VAL A 59 1.28 -12.68 -7.03
CA VAL A 59 1.01 -12.00 -5.75
C VAL A 59 0.82 -10.52 -5.98
N PHE A 60 -0.29 -9.97 -5.47
CA PHE A 60 -0.50 -8.54 -5.23
C PHE A 60 -0.37 -8.28 -3.73
N HIS A 61 0.76 -7.70 -3.33
CA HIS A 61 1.01 -7.37 -1.93
C HIS A 61 0.58 -5.94 -1.63
N LEU A 62 -0.67 -5.79 -1.19
CA LEU A 62 -1.31 -4.52 -0.84
C LEU A 62 -1.45 -4.35 0.67
N ALA A 63 -1.26 -5.43 1.45
CA ALA A 63 -1.32 -5.36 2.89
C ALA A 63 -0.27 -4.38 3.43
N ALA A 64 -0.72 -3.51 4.33
CA ALA A 64 0.11 -2.57 5.05
C ALA A 64 -0.54 -2.19 6.38
N HIS A 65 0.29 -1.93 7.39
CA HIS A 65 -0.12 -1.20 8.57
C HIS A 65 0.08 0.28 8.24
N VAL A 66 -1.01 1.00 7.99
CA VAL A 66 -1.00 2.38 7.49
C VAL A 66 -2.09 3.20 8.15
N GLY A 67 -1.85 4.48 8.31
CA GLY A 67 -2.83 5.44 8.84
C GLY A 67 -2.34 6.86 8.64
N GLY A 68 -3.15 7.83 9.07
CA GLY A 68 -2.83 9.24 9.00
C GLY A 68 -1.61 9.64 9.83
N ILE A 69 -1.26 10.93 9.79
CA ILE A 69 -0.07 11.49 10.47
C ILE A 69 -0.09 11.26 11.99
N GLY A 70 -1.28 11.16 12.60
CA GLY A 70 -1.44 10.85 14.03
C GLY A 70 -0.85 9.48 14.37
N LEU A 71 -1.22 8.43 13.63
CA LEU A 71 -0.70 7.08 13.83
C LEU A 71 0.82 7.01 13.62
N ASN A 72 1.34 7.70 12.60
CA ASN A 72 2.77 7.76 12.34
C ASN A 72 3.56 8.37 13.50
N ARG A 73 3.00 9.35 14.20
CA ARG A 73 3.62 9.95 15.39
C ARG A 73 3.52 9.07 16.62
N GLU A 74 2.38 8.40 16.80
CA GLU A 74 2.10 7.58 17.98
C GLU A 74 2.83 6.23 17.94
N LYS A 75 2.89 5.59 16.74
CA LYS A 75 3.35 4.20 16.58
C LYS A 75 4.43 4.00 15.51
N PRO A 76 5.49 4.83 15.46
CA PRO A 76 6.49 4.75 14.40
C PRO A 76 7.22 3.40 14.35
N GLY A 77 7.51 2.82 15.52
CA GLY A 77 8.19 1.51 15.62
C GLY A 77 7.34 0.35 15.12
N GLU A 78 6.04 0.33 15.47
CA GLU A 78 5.11 -0.68 14.97
C GLU A 78 4.95 -0.57 13.44
N LEU A 79 4.78 0.65 12.93
CA LEU A 79 4.64 0.89 11.49
C LEU A 79 5.89 0.46 10.71
N PHE A 80 7.07 0.73 11.25
CA PHE A 80 8.32 0.27 10.62
C PHE A 80 8.40 -1.26 10.61
N PHE A 81 8.28 -1.88 11.79
CA PHE A 81 8.44 -3.33 11.95
C PHE A 81 7.41 -4.11 11.13
N ASP A 82 6.12 -3.78 11.28
CA ASP A 82 5.04 -4.52 10.64
C ASP A 82 5.17 -4.50 9.12
N ASN A 83 5.38 -3.31 8.53
CA ASN A 83 5.49 -3.20 7.08
C ASN A 83 6.78 -3.83 6.54
N LEU A 84 7.88 -3.71 7.26
CA LEU A 84 9.15 -4.33 6.86
C LEU A 84 9.02 -5.85 6.87
N MET A 85 8.51 -6.43 7.97
CA MET A 85 8.40 -7.88 8.11
C MET A 85 7.40 -8.48 7.12
N MET A 86 6.20 -7.91 7.01
CA MET A 86 5.20 -8.41 6.06
C MET A 86 5.75 -8.43 4.63
N GLY A 87 6.33 -7.34 4.19
CA GLY A 87 6.80 -7.21 2.81
C GLY A 87 7.99 -8.09 2.49
N THR A 88 9.03 -8.02 3.33
CA THR A 88 10.30 -8.75 3.08
C THR A 88 10.12 -10.26 3.18
N GLN A 89 9.34 -10.75 4.14
CA GLN A 89 9.08 -12.19 4.29
C GLN A 89 8.21 -12.72 3.15
N LEU A 90 7.13 -12.01 2.80
CA LEU A 90 6.24 -12.46 1.73
C LEU A 90 6.95 -12.49 0.38
N LEU A 91 7.79 -11.49 0.05
CA LEU A 91 8.58 -11.49 -1.18
C LEU A 91 9.57 -12.66 -1.18
N HIS A 92 10.25 -12.92 -0.05
CA HIS A 92 11.18 -14.04 0.09
C HIS A 92 10.48 -15.38 -0.16
N GLU A 93 9.40 -15.65 0.56
CA GLU A 93 8.65 -16.90 0.45
C GLU A 93 8.00 -17.06 -0.93
N SER A 94 7.57 -15.95 -1.56
CA SER A 94 7.07 -15.98 -2.95
C SER A 94 8.14 -16.47 -3.94
N LYS A 95 9.39 -16.01 -3.77
CA LYS A 95 10.52 -16.50 -4.56
C LYS A 95 10.77 -17.99 -4.29
N MET A 96 10.75 -18.41 -3.01
CA MET A 96 10.98 -19.82 -2.65
C MET A 96 9.90 -20.76 -3.20
N ALA A 97 8.64 -20.28 -3.27
CA ALA A 97 7.50 -21.00 -3.84
C ALA A 97 7.40 -20.93 -5.38
N ASN A 98 8.38 -20.30 -6.07
CA ASN A 98 8.39 -20.11 -7.52
C ASN A 98 7.17 -19.32 -8.05
N VAL A 99 6.68 -18.36 -7.29
CA VAL A 99 5.67 -17.38 -7.76
C VAL A 99 6.22 -16.69 -9.01
N LYS A 100 5.41 -16.59 -10.05
CA LYS A 100 5.83 -16.08 -11.37
C LYS A 100 5.92 -14.57 -11.44
N LYS A 101 5.07 -13.86 -10.66
CA LYS A 101 5.07 -12.41 -10.60
C LYS A 101 4.69 -11.92 -9.22
N PHE A 102 5.47 -11.01 -8.68
CA PHE A 102 5.19 -10.34 -7.41
C PHE A 102 5.02 -8.84 -7.64
N ILE A 103 3.89 -8.28 -7.25
CA ILE A 103 3.59 -6.86 -7.35
C ILE A 103 3.41 -6.33 -5.93
N ALA A 104 4.27 -5.41 -5.49
CA ALA A 104 4.15 -4.75 -4.21
C ALA A 104 3.71 -3.29 -4.36
N LEU A 105 3.01 -2.80 -3.36
CA LEU A 105 2.67 -1.39 -3.24
C LEU A 105 3.72 -0.66 -2.42
N GLY A 106 4.41 0.30 -3.04
CA GLY A 106 5.26 1.29 -2.40
C GLY A 106 4.47 2.49 -1.89
N THR A 107 5.16 3.60 -1.62
CA THR A 107 4.53 4.84 -1.15
C THR A 107 5.37 6.06 -1.54
N VAL A 108 4.72 7.17 -1.82
CA VAL A 108 5.39 8.48 -2.00
C VAL A 108 6.09 8.96 -0.71
N CYS A 109 5.70 8.46 0.46
CA CYS A 109 6.39 8.73 1.73
C CYS A 109 7.83 8.17 1.76
N SER A 110 8.23 7.39 0.77
CA SER A 110 9.61 6.89 0.63
C SER A 110 10.57 7.91 0.02
N TYR A 111 10.05 8.97 -0.61
CA TYR A 111 10.87 10.04 -1.21
C TYR A 111 11.45 10.98 -0.15
N PRO A 112 12.60 11.59 -0.43
CA PRO A 112 13.17 12.62 0.44
C PRO A 112 12.19 13.78 0.67
N LYS A 113 12.26 14.39 1.86
CA LYS A 113 11.40 15.49 2.28
C LYS A 113 11.35 16.67 1.28
N PHE A 114 12.45 16.95 0.62
CA PHE A 114 12.62 18.10 -0.31
C PHE A 114 12.88 17.63 -1.74
N THR A 115 12.16 16.61 -2.19
CA THR A 115 12.24 16.16 -3.59
C THR A 115 11.61 17.21 -4.51
N GLN A 116 12.29 17.53 -5.60
CA GLN A 116 11.79 18.45 -6.62
C GLN A 116 10.57 17.84 -7.34
N VAL A 117 9.58 18.68 -7.63
CA VAL A 117 8.37 18.30 -8.38
C VAL A 117 8.58 18.61 -9.87
N PRO A 118 8.19 17.73 -10.80
CA PRO A 118 7.63 16.38 -10.60
C PRO A 118 8.68 15.37 -10.10
N PHE A 119 8.25 14.38 -9.31
CA PHE A 119 9.14 13.33 -8.81
C PHE A 119 9.60 12.41 -9.94
N SER A 120 10.90 12.07 -9.93
CA SER A 120 11.45 10.97 -10.71
C SER A 120 11.69 9.76 -9.80
N GLU A 121 11.60 8.54 -10.34
CA GLU A 121 11.84 7.32 -9.57
C GLU A 121 13.24 7.27 -8.96
N ASP A 122 14.24 7.83 -9.64
CA ASP A 122 15.62 7.88 -9.15
C ASP A 122 15.79 8.81 -7.94
N ASP A 123 14.96 9.84 -7.81
CA ASP A 123 15.01 10.79 -6.69
C ASP A 123 14.72 10.16 -5.34
N ILE A 124 14.08 8.97 -5.32
CA ILE A 124 13.78 8.26 -4.08
C ILE A 124 15.05 7.99 -3.23
N TRP A 125 16.24 7.98 -3.85
CA TRP A 125 17.52 7.70 -3.20
C TRP A 125 18.28 8.94 -2.74
N ASN A 126 17.83 10.15 -3.09
CA ASN A 126 18.55 11.41 -2.93
C ASN A 126 18.44 12.04 -1.53
N GLY A 127 18.00 11.28 -0.52
CA GLY A 127 17.95 11.80 0.85
C GLY A 127 17.01 11.02 1.78
N TYR A 128 16.75 11.61 2.95
CA TYR A 128 15.91 11.05 4.00
C TYR A 128 14.46 11.53 3.85
N PRO A 129 13.46 10.67 4.06
CA PRO A 129 12.05 11.06 4.02
C PRO A 129 11.68 12.07 5.13
N GLU A 130 10.48 12.65 5.04
CA GLU A 130 9.93 13.47 6.11
C GLU A 130 9.88 12.64 7.41
N GLU A 131 10.33 13.21 8.50
CA GLU A 131 10.71 12.52 9.73
C GLU A 131 9.56 11.72 10.36
N THR A 132 8.33 12.26 10.29
CA THR A 132 7.13 11.59 10.84
C THR A 132 6.78 10.33 10.03
N ASN A 133 6.90 10.40 8.71
CA ASN A 133 6.56 9.32 7.80
C ASN A 133 7.74 8.38 7.50
N ALA A 134 8.96 8.77 7.89
CA ALA A 134 10.19 8.06 7.55
C ALA A 134 10.17 6.58 7.96
N PRO A 135 9.72 6.19 9.17
CA PRO A 135 9.69 4.78 9.57
C PRO A 135 8.84 3.93 8.59
N TYR A 136 7.62 4.35 8.29
CA TYR A 136 6.76 3.69 7.31
C TYR A 136 7.36 3.74 5.89
N GLY A 137 7.78 4.93 5.46
CA GLY A 137 8.35 5.14 4.12
C GLY A 137 9.60 4.31 3.85
N LEU A 138 10.51 4.20 4.83
CA LEU A 138 11.73 3.40 4.73
C LEU A 138 11.41 1.90 4.73
N ALA A 139 10.48 1.44 5.56
CA ALA A 139 10.06 0.04 5.54
C ALA A 139 9.55 -0.37 4.14
N LYS A 140 8.74 0.47 3.51
CA LYS A 140 8.26 0.24 2.14
C LYS A 140 9.36 0.39 1.08
N LYS A 141 10.32 1.30 1.29
CA LYS A 141 11.48 1.50 0.40
C LYS A 141 12.38 0.26 0.35
N MET A 142 12.48 -0.51 1.44
CA MET A 142 13.28 -1.74 1.46
C MET A 142 12.79 -2.79 0.46
N LEU A 143 11.51 -2.79 0.11
CA LEU A 143 10.99 -3.67 -0.94
C LEU A 143 11.58 -3.37 -2.33
N LEU A 144 11.92 -2.11 -2.64
CA LEU A 144 12.62 -1.75 -3.86
C LEU A 144 14.01 -2.39 -3.90
N VAL A 145 14.74 -2.31 -2.79
CA VAL A 145 16.08 -2.92 -2.67
C VAL A 145 16.01 -4.43 -2.82
N GLN A 146 15.11 -5.07 -2.08
CA GLN A 146 14.94 -6.53 -2.11
C GLN A 146 14.48 -6.99 -3.50
N SER A 147 13.50 -6.32 -4.11
CA SER A 147 13.00 -6.62 -5.45
C SER A 147 14.12 -6.58 -6.49
N LYS A 148 14.97 -5.53 -6.46
CA LYS A 148 16.11 -5.39 -7.35
C LYS A 148 17.13 -6.52 -7.13
N ALA A 149 17.55 -6.75 -5.89
CA ALA A 149 18.51 -7.78 -5.53
C ALA A 149 18.03 -9.19 -5.93
N TYR A 150 16.73 -9.48 -5.72
CA TYR A 150 16.17 -10.79 -6.08
C TYR A 150 16.03 -10.97 -7.59
N ARG A 151 15.81 -9.90 -8.33
CA ARG A 151 15.83 -9.94 -9.80
C ARG A 151 17.22 -10.23 -10.31
N GLU A 152 18.23 -9.54 -9.79
CA GLU A 152 19.63 -9.73 -10.20
C GLU A 152 20.17 -11.12 -9.84
N GLN A 153 19.86 -11.61 -8.65
CA GLN A 153 20.41 -12.87 -8.15
C GLN A 153 19.63 -14.11 -8.61
N TYR A 154 18.31 -14.00 -8.72
CA TYR A 154 17.42 -15.15 -8.90
C TYR A 154 16.52 -15.07 -10.14
N ASP A 155 16.64 -14.03 -10.94
CA ASP A 155 15.71 -13.70 -12.04
C ASP A 155 14.25 -13.67 -11.59
N PHE A 156 14.01 -13.23 -10.33
CA PHE A 156 12.67 -13.19 -9.75
C PHE A 156 11.90 -11.96 -10.22
N HIS A 157 10.81 -12.18 -10.95
CA HIS A 157 10.00 -11.11 -11.52
C HIS A 157 9.15 -10.40 -10.47
N SER A 158 9.72 -9.41 -9.82
CA SER A 158 9.02 -8.54 -8.87
C SER A 158 9.07 -7.07 -9.30
N ILE A 159 8.00 -6.34 -9.03
CA ILE A 159 7.90 -4.90 -9.23
C ILE A 159 7.30 -4.23 -7.99
N VAL A 160 7.70 -2.99 -7.75
CA VAL A 160 7.11 -2.14 -6.71
C VAL A 160 6.48 -0.94 -7.40
N VAL A 161 5.17 -0.78 -7.24
CA VAL A 161 4.39 0.32 -7.80
C VAL A 161 4.22 1.40 -6.74
N ILE A 162 4.53 2.64 -7.07
CA ILE A 162 4.42 3.79 -6.16
C ILE A 162 3.25 4.66 -6.63
N PRO A 163 2.05 4.50 -6.05
CA PRO A 163 0.92 5.35 -6.38
C PRO A 163 1.07 6.73 -5.73
N THR A 164 0.42 7.73 -6.31
CA THR A 164 0.15 9.01 -5.65
C THR A 164 -0.93 8.83 -4.58
N ASN A 165 -1.60 9.90 -4.13
CA ASN A 165 -2.63 9.77 -3.10
C ASN A 165 -3.90 9.16 -3.71
N LEU A 166 -4.21 7.94 -3.31
CA LEU A 166 -5.38 7.22 -3.79
C LEU A 166 -6.66 7.74 -3.13
N TYR A 167 -7.75 7.78 -3.89
CA TYR A 167 -9.08 8.06 -3.40
C TYR A 167 -10.15 7.34 -4.23
N GLY A 168 -11.34 7.14 -3.67
CA GLY A 168 -12.45 6.55 -4.42
C GLY A 168 -13.41 5.74 -3.56
N PRO A 169 -14.23 4.88 -4.18
CA PRO A 169 -15.16 3.99 -3.49
C PRO A 169 -14.44 3.06 -2.52
N ASP A 170 -15.09 2.78 -1.40
CA ASP A 170 -14.57 1.94 -0.30
C ASP A 170 -13.42 2.57 0.51
N ASP A 171 -13.12 3.87 0.33
CA ASP A 171 -12.09 4.57 1.12
C ASP A 171 -12.48 4.68 2.60
N ASN A 172 -11.51 4.99 3.46
CA ASN A 172 -11.72 5.13 4.88
C ASN A 172 -12.27 6.52 5.24
N PHE A 173 -13.49 6.57 5.77
CA PHE A 173 -14.16 7.79 6.21
C PHE A 173 -14.10 8.04 7.73
N ASP A 174 -13.34 7.23 8.50
CA ASP A 174 -13.18 7.46 9.93
C ASP A 174 -12.45 8.79 10.19
N PRO A 175 -13.05 9.73 10.96
CA PRO A 175 -12.47 11.04 11.21
C PRO A 175 -11.09 11.02 11.85
N SER A 176 -10.73 9.95 12.57
CA SER A 176 -9.45 9.82 13.28
C SER A 176 -8.31 9.32 12.39
N SER A 177 -8.63 8.65 11.29
CA SER A 177 -7.64 7.93 10.48
C SER A 177 -7.77 8.13 8.96
N SER A 178 -8.82 8.84 8.51
CA SER A 178 -9.04 9.09 7.07
C SER A 178 -8.01 10.03 6.45
N HIS A 179 -7.81 9.88 5.15
CA HIS A 179 -7.04 10.81 4.34
C HIS A 179 -7.85 12.07 3.98
N VAL A 180 -7.20 13.05 3.35
CA VAL A 180 -7.76 14.39 3.14
C VAL A 180 -9.07 14.40 2.34
N ILE A 181 -9.17 13.65 1.22
CA ILE A 181 -10.37 13.64 0.38
C ILE A 181 -11.58 13.06 1.13
N PRO A 182 -11.53 11.84 1.70
CA PRO A 182 -12.67 11.32 2.45
C PRO A 182 -13.00 12.17 3.69
N ALA A 183 -12.00 12.75 4.36
CA ALA A 183 -12.24 13.67 5.48
C ALA A 183 -13.03 14.91 5.05
N LEU A 184 -12.67 15.55 3.94
CA LEU A 184 -13.39 16.72 3.41
C LEU A 184 -14.79 16.35 2.94
N ILE A 185 -14.96 15.23 2.23
CA ILE A 185 -16.28 14.73 1.81
C ILE A 185 -17.18 14.55 3.04
N LEU A 186 -16.67 13.92 4.11
CA LEU A 186 -17.43 13.71 5.34
C LEU A 186 -17.81 15.03 6.02
N LYS A 187 -16.86 15.98 6.14
CA LYS A 187 -17.10 17.30 6.72
C LYS A 187 -18.18 18.06 5.94
N ILE A 188 -18.09 18.13 4.62
CA ILE A 188 -19.06 18.79 3.74
C ILE A 188 -20.43 18.11 3.85
N SER A 189 -20.48 16.79 3.80
CA SER A 189 -21.73 16.04 3.91
C SER A 189 -22.44 16.29 5.25
N ASN A 190 -21.67 16.31 6.34
CA ASN A 190 -22.21 16.59 7.68
C ASN A 190 -22.66 18.05 7.82
N ALA A 191 -21.92 19.01 7.29
CA ALA A 191 -22.32 20.41 7.27
C ALA A 191 -23.65 20.61 6.53
N LYS A 192 -23.79 20.01 5.34
CA LYS A 192 -25.04 20.04 4.58
C LYS A 192 -26.22 19.42 5.34
N LYS A 193 -26.02 18.27 6.00
CA LYS A 193 -27.05 17.62 6.81
C LYS A 193 -27.51 18.47 8.00
N ASN A 194 -26.60 19.23 8.58
CA ASN A 194 -26.85 20.07 9.75
C ASN A 194 -27.15 21.55 9.41
N ASN A 195 -27.34 21.89 8.12
CA ASN A 195 -27.56 23.24 7.61
C ASN A 195 -26.48 24.24 8.08
N LEU A 196 -25.21 23.81 8.07
CA LEU A 196 -24.07 24.69 8.36
C LEU A 196 -23.56 25.31 7.07
N ASP A 197 -23.25 26.62 7.12
CA ASP A 197 -22.79 27.38 5.94
C ASP A 197 -21.28 27.21 5.68
N GLN A 198 -20.54 26.65 6.63
CA GLN A 198 -19.08 26.52 6.53
C GLN A 198 -18.58 25.23 7.19
N ILE A 199 -17.37 24.81 6.80
CA ILE A 199 -16.63 23.73 7.44
C ILE A 199 -15.26 24.24 7.90
N GLU A 200 -14.70 23.60 8.92
CA GLU A 200 -13.32 23.84 9.33
C GLU A 200 -12.37 22.98 8.48
N VAL A 201 -11.39 23.63 7.85
CA VAL A 201 -10.30 22.98 7.10
C VAL A 201 -8.98 23.26 7.82
N TRP A 202 -8.17 22.23 8.02
CA TRP A 202 -6.88 22.37 8.67
C TRP A 202 -5.85 22.98 7.70
N GLY A 203 -5.07 23.93 8.20
CA GLY A 203 -4.06 24.65 7.43
C GLY A 203 -4.61 25.84 6.65
N ASP A 204 -3.79 26.38 5.79
CA ASP A 204 -4.05 27.59 5.00
C ASP A 204 -4.49 27.33 3.55
N GLY A 205 -4.60 26.05 3.16
CA GLY A 205 -4.96 25.65 1.80
C GLY A 205 -3.81 25.72 0.78
N SER A 206 -2.61 26.10 1.18
CA SER A 206 -1.44 26.17 0.26
C SER A 206 -0.87 24.82 -0.19
N PRO A 207 -0.92 23.72 0.61
CA PRO A 207 -0.37 22.45 0.17
C PRO A 207 -1.12 21.86 -1.03
N THR A 208 -0.38 21.48 -2.04
CA THR A 208 -0.90 20.76 -3.22
C THR A 208 -0.53 19.28 -3.15
N ARG A 209 -1.36 18.43 -3.72
CA ARG A 209 -1.14 16.99 -3.81
C ARG A 209 -1.64 16.48 -5.14
N ASP A 210 -0.99 15.43 -5.61
CA ASP A 210 -1.45 14.66 -6.75
C ASP A 210 -2.35 13.52 -6.27
N PHE A 211 -3.50 13.33 -6.91
CA PHE A 211 -4.50 12.34 -6.54
C PHE A 211 -4.81 11.39 -7.69
N LEU A 212 -4.96 10.11 -7.39
CA LEU A 212 -5.32 9.06 -8.33
C LEU A 212 -6.61 8.38 -7.88
N PHE A 213 -7.60 8.37 -8.76
CA PHE A 213 -8.84 7.59 -8.55
C PHE A 213 -8.56 6.09 -8.74
N VAL A 214 -9.08 5.24 -7.85
CA VAL A 214 -8.92 3.78 -7.89
C VAL A 214 -9.79 3.09 -8.92
#